data_37d4757a686110f5df1820b0656f6954
#
_entry.id   37d4757a686110f5df1820b0656f6954
#
_cell.length_a   1.000
_cell.length_b   1.000
_cell.length_c   1.000
_cell.angle_alpha   90.00
_cell.angle_beta   90.00
_cell.angle_gamma   90.00
#
_symmetry.space_group_name_H-M   'P 1'
#
loop_
_entity.id
_entity.type
_entity.pdbx_description
1 polymer ?
#
loop_
_entity_poly.entity_id
_entity_poly.type
_entity_poly.pdbx_seq_one_letter_code
_entity_poly.pdbx_strand_id
1 'polypeptide(L)'
;YKAYETGQLMHGLTRMVRTGESYIEATKDAVDSYLCTDGRPVSTTTSRYGGDKNMYGQFRDRDYRLYLTICPPYMVKKENGPSTADWKYTDNAQDREFIDLMATISGETYHRLPSSNFKGFTVQGQPHFKNMNWGQGWNASQMGFWVWKYYNTHTVATNANGVNTTDAPLFRIGEVMVNYAEAMCELNKFDQAAADKSINKLRARANVAKMVVNDINDAFDPKRDPSVPALLWEVRRERRVELMGEGFRLDDLRRWKKGDYVNKQPLGAY
;
A
#
# COMPACT_ATOMS: atom_id res chain seq x y z
N TYR A 1 -17.51 -23.28 6.90
CA TYR A 1 -16.33 -22.76 6.19
C TYR A 1 -15.33 -23.90 6.08
N LYS A 2 -15.12 -24.43 4.90
CA LYS A 2 -14.15 -25.50 4.71
C LYS A 2 -12.80 -24.81 4.51
N ALA A 3 -11.85 -25.04 5.40
CA ALA A 3 -10.48 -24.66 5.12
C ALA A 3 -10.09 -25.35 3.80
N TYR A 4 -9.64 -24.58 2.83
CA TYR A 4 -9.29 -25.11 1.53
C TYR A 4 -8.14 -26.09 1.67
N GLU A 5 -8.30 -27.21 1.04
CA GLU A 5 -7.24 -28.18 0.94
C GLU A 5 -6.02 -27.56 0.26
N THR A 6 -4.87 -27.95 0.72
CA THR A 6 -3.58 -27.46 0.29
C THR A 6 -3.48 -27.30 -1.22
N GLY A 7 -3.18 -26.10 -1.67
CA GLY A 7 -2.80 -25.79 -3.05
C GLY A 7 -3.89 -25.28 -3.97
N GLN A 8 -5.15 -25.20 -3.57
CA GLN A 8 -6.21 -24.92 -4.54
C GLN A 8 -6.64 -23.48 -4.70
N LEU A 9 -6.49 -22.60 -3.71
CA LEU A 9 -6.88 -21.19 -3.82
C LEU A 9 -5.89 -20.26 -3.09
N MET A 10 -4.62 -20.52 -3.26
CA MET A 10 -3.59 -19.66 -2.69
C MET A 10 -3.56 -18.32 -3.39
N HIS A 11 -3.65 -17.23 -2.63
CA HIS A 11 -3.44 -15.90 -3.17
C HIS A 11 -1.98 -15.76 -3.63
N GLY A 12 -1.78 -15.55 -4.94
CA GLY A 12 -0.44 -15.51 -5.54
C GLY A 12 0.49 -14.48 -4.89
N LEU A 13 -0.03 -13.31 -4.52
CA LEU A 13 0.74 -12.27 -3.83
C LEU A 13 1.21 -12.69 -2.45
N THR A 14 0.43 -13.46 -1.69
CA THR A 14 0.84 -13.95 -0.37
C THR A 14 2.11 -14.79 -0.48
N ARG A 15 2.19 -15.66 -1.48
CA ARG A 15 3.39 -16.44 -1.74
C ARG A 15 4.58 -15.57 -2.09
N MET A 16 4.40 -14.64 -3.02
CA MET A 16 5.47 -13.78 -3.53
C MET A 16 6.04 -12.88 -2.43
N VAL A 17 5.18 -12.32 -1.61
CA VAL A 17 5.60 -11.49 -0.48
C VAL A 17 6.37 -12.31 0.55
N ARG A 18 6.00 -13.57 0.72
CA ARG A 18 6.55 -14.43 1.76
C ARG A 18 7.90 -15.05 1.44
N THR A 19 8.04 -15.64 0.26
CA THR A 19 9.20 -16.49 -0.06
C THR A 19 10.43 -15.71 -0.44
N GLY A 20 10.29 -14.43 -0.77
CA GLY A 20 11.40 -13.61 -1.26
C GLY A 20 11.93 -14.03 -2.63
N GLU A 21 11.28 -14.97 -3.30
CA GLU A 21 11.68 -15.45 -4.63
C GLU A 21 11.30 -14.49 -5.75
N SER A 22 10.28 -13.66 -5.50
CA SER A 22 9.85 -12.64 -6.46
C SER A 22 9.35 -11.44 -5.69
N TYR A 23 9.86 -10.28 -6.00
CA TYR A 23 9.47 -9.05 -5.35
C TYR A 23 8.49 -8.29 -6.21
N ILE A 24 7.33 -8.01 -5.64
CA ILE A 24 6.43 -7.01 -6.20
C ILE A 24 6.78 -5.70 -5.53
N GLU A 25 7.18 -4.73 -6.33
CA GLU A 25 7.52 -3.41 -5.88
C GLU A 25 6.59 -2.39 -6.51
N ALA A 26 6.30 -1.34 -5.74
CA ALA A 26 5.55 -0.21 -6.26
C ALA A 26 6.50 0.86 -6.80
N THR A 27 6.05 1.59 -7.81
CA THR A 27 6.72 2.80 -8.25
C THR A 27 6.39 3.97 -7.32
N LYS A 28 7.22 5.01 -7.32
CA LYS A 28 6.93 6.25 -6.61
C LYS A 28 5.57 6.85 -7.00
N ASP A 29 5.20 6.80 -8.28
CA ASP A 29 3.88 7.25 -8.77
C ASP A 29 2.72 6.45 -8.12
N ALA A 30 2.93 5.18 -7.83
CA ALA A 30 1.94 4.37 -7.09
C ALA A 30 1.86 4.79 -5.62
N VAL A 31 3.01 5.02 -4.96
CA VAL A 31 3.07 5.50 -3.58
C VAL A 31 2.48 6.90 -3.44
N ASP A 32 2.80 7.81 -4.36
CA ASP A 32 2.28 9.17 -4.36
C ASP A 32 0.77 9.24 -4.64
N SER A 33 0.19 8.20 -5.24
CA SER A 33 -1.27 8.17 -5.45
C SER A 33 -2.08 8.04 -4.16
N TYR A 34 -1.50 7.55 -3.08
CA TYR A 34 -2.14 7.59 -1.76
C TYR A 34 -2.20 9.02 -1.25
N LEU A 35 -3.34 9.41 -0.70
CA LEU A 35 -3.52 10.73 -0.12
C LEU A 35 -2.79 10.86 1.23
N CYS A 36 -2.68 12.07 1.71
CA CYS A 36 -2.36 12.34 3.10
C CYS A 36 -3.62 12.30 3.98
N THR A 37 -3.45 12.27 5.29
CA THR A 37 -4.56 12.18 6.26
C THR A 37 -5.52 13.37 6.16
N ASP A 38 -5.04 14.53 5.69
CA ASP A 38 -5.86 15.72 5.41
C ASP A 38 -6.74 15.59 4.14
N GLY A 39 -6.70 14.43 3.48
CA GLY A 39 -7.47 14.13 2.27
C GLY A 39 -6.89 14.74 1.00
N ARG A 40 -5.70 15.32 1.04
CA ARG A 40 -5.04 15.98 -0.08
C ARG A 40 -3.94 15.12 -0.70
N PRO A 41 -3.67 15.30 -2.01
CA PRO A 41 -2.49 14.73 -2.66
C PRO A 41 -1.19 15.23 -2.01
N VAL A 42 -0.11 14.47 -2.15
CA VAL A 42 1.24 14.85 -1.65
C VAL A 42 1.74 16.19 -2.20
N SER A 43 1.21 16.65 -3.34
CA SER A 43 1.56 17.91 -3.96
C SER A 43 0.91 19.13 -3.30
N THR A 44 -0.19 18.96 -2.58
CA THR A 44 -1.00 20.06 -2.01
C THR A 44 -1.32 19.86 -0.53
N THR A 45 -0.82 18.80 0.10
CA THR A 45 -1.04 18.52 1.53
C THR A 45 -0.41 19.60 2.43
N THR A 46 -1.06 19.82 3.56
CA THR A 46 -0.55 20.62 4.68
C THR A 46 -0.16 19.77 5.89
N SER A 47 -0.21 18.44 5.75
CA SER A 47 0.19 17.48 6.78
C SER A 47 1.71 17.45 7.01
N ARG A 48 2.17 16.59 7.92
CA ARG A 48 3.60 16.38 8.18
C ARG A 48 4.32 15.56 7.11
N TYR A 49 3.72 15.36 5.94
CA TYR A 49 4.41 14.74 4.81
C TYR A 49 5.72 15.47 4.52
N GLY A 50 6.83 14.76 4.64
CA GLY A 50 8.18 15.34 4.57
C GLY A 50 8.80 15.37 3.17
N GLY A 51 8.04 14.99 2.13
CA GLY A 51 8.57 14.91 0.76
C GLY A 51 9.57 13.79 0.58
N ASP A 52 10.38 13.90 -0.47
CA ASP A 52 11.28 12.82 -0.92
C ASP A 52 12.66 12.83 -0.26
N LYS A 53 12.94 13.83 0.58
CA LYS A 53 14.27 14.01 1.18
C LYS A 53 14.64 12.96 2.23
N ASN A 54 13.65 12.27 2.77
CA ASN A 54 13.88 11.25 3.76
C ASN A 54 12.74 10.23 3.73
N MET A 55 13.10 8.97 3.88
CA MET A 55 12.20 7.83 3.79
C MET A 55 11.06 7.88 4.81
N TYR A 56 11.34 8.27 6.06
CA TYR A 56 10.31 8.41 7.08
C TYR A 56 9.32 9.53 6.72
N GLY A 57 9.82 10.63 6.17
CA GLY A 57 9.00 11.76 5.74
C GLY A 57 8.00 11.40 4.65
N GLN A 58 8.38 10.53 3.72
CA GLN A 58 7.49 10.06 2.64
C GLN A 58 6.28 9.29 3.15
N PHE A 59 6.40 8.66 4.31
CA PHE A 59 5.35 7.83 4.91
C PHE A 59 4.56 8.53 6.02
N ARG A 60 4.92 9.76 6.43
CA ARG A 60 4.20 10.46 7.50
C ARG A 60 2.85 10.97 7.06
N ASP A 61 1.87 10.83 7.95
CA ASP A 61 0.50 11.32 7.78
C ASP A 61 -0.15 10.89 6.46
N ARG A 62 0.04 9.63 6.07
CA ARG A 62 -0.51 9.08 4.85
C ARG A 62 -1.75 8.22 5.13
N ASP A 63 -2.50 7.99 4.10
CA ASP A 63 -3.57 7.01 4.01
C ASP A 63 -3.13 5.66 4.60
N TYR A 64 -3.88 5.09 5.53
CA TYR A 64 -3.51 3.83 6.17
C TYR A 64 -3.42 2.65 5.19
N ARG A 65 -4.11 2.73 4.05
CA ARG A 65 -3.97 1.73 2.99
C ARG A 65 -2.55 1.69 2.41
N LEU A 66 -1.81 2.82 2.45
CA LEU A 66 -0.39 2.83 2.07
C LEU A 66 0.39 1.85 2.95
N TYR A 67 0.30 1.98 4.27
CA TYR A 67 1.06 1.15 5.21
C TYR A 67 0.68 -0.34 5.14
N LEU A 68 -0.59 -0.62 4.84
CA LEU A 68 -1.08 -1.99 4.68
C LEU A 68 -0.71 -2.61 3.32
N THR A 69 -0.34 -1.79 2.34
CA THR A 69 0.02 -2.24 0.99
C THR A 69 1.52 -2.20 0.74
N ILE A 70 2.18 -1.15 1.19
CA ILE A 70 3.62 -0.90 1.02
C ILE A 70 4.26 -0.93 2.41
N CYS A 71 5.29 -1.75 2.57
CA CYS A 71 6.00 -1.85 3.83
C CYS A 71 6.61 -0.49 4.21
N PRO A 72 6.21 0.12 5.33
CA PRO A 72 6.78 1.39 5.76
C PRO A 72 8.22 1.22 6.25
N PRO A 73 9.01 2.29 6.31
CA PRO A 73 10.36 2.24 6.85
C PRO A 73 10.32 2.03 8.37
N TYR A 74 11.22 1.20 8.88
CA TYR A 74 11.43 1.01 10.31
C TYR A 74 12.83 0.48 10.59
N MET A 75 13.25 0.52 11.85
CA MET A 75 14.54 0.00 12.26
C MET A 75 14.40 -1.02 13.37
N VAL A 76 15.22 -2.04 13.30
CA VAL A 76 15.49 -2.98 14.39
C VAL A 76 16.98 -3.01 14.67
N LYS A 77 17.35 -3.32 15.88
CA LYS A 77 18.74 -3.55 16.26
C LYS A 77 19.00 -5.03 16.53
N LYS A 78 20.18 -5.48 16.16
CA LYS A 78 20.69 -6.78 16.53
C LYS A 78 21.30 -6.68 17.93
N GLU A 79 20.90 -7.55 18.86
CA GLU A 79 21.41 -7.49 20.22
C GLU A 79 22.74 -8.24 20.37
N ASN A 80 22.79 -9.51 20.01
CA ASN A 80 24.01 -10.30 20.18
C ASN A 80 24.14 -11.39 19.11
N GLY A 81 25.37 -11.73 18.74
CA GLY A 81 25.69 -12.92 17.96
C GLY A 81 25.22 -12.95 16.49
N PRO A 82 25.45 -14.06 15.79
CA PRO A 82 25.07 -14.25 14.40
C PRO A 82 23.62 -14.68 14.19
N SER A 83 22.87 -14.99 15.25
CA SER A 83 21.51 -15.51 15.13
C SER A 83 20.52 -14.44 14.70
N THR A 84 19.59 -14.81 13.81
CA THR A 84 18.47 -13.98 13.38
C THR A 84 17.39 -13.83 14.45
N ALA A 85 17.47 -14.61 15.53
CA ALA A 85 16.56 -14.52 16.67
C ALA A 85 16.87 -13.35 17.62
N ASP A 86 18.07 -12.78 17.51
CA ASP A 86 18.56 -11.73 18.42
C ASP A 86 18.24 -10.31 17.99
N TRP A 87 17.30 -10.14 17.08
CA TRP A 87 16.85 -8.82 16.63
C TRP A 87 15.70 -8.33 17.50
N LYS A 88 15.77 -7.07 17.90
CA LYS A 88 14.72 -6.40 18.67
C LYS A 88 14.38 -5.04 18.08
N TYR A 89 13.20 -4.55 18.39
CA TYR A 89 12.86 -3.17 18.09
C TYR A 89 13.82 -2.22 18.82
N THR A 90 14.19 -1.16 18.13
CA THR A 90 14.94 -0.05 18.76
C THR A 90 14.07 0.69 19.76
N ASP A 91 14.71 1.33 20.74
CA ASP A 91 14.04 2.20 21.72
C ASP A 91 13.99 3.67 21.23
N ASN A 92 14.64 3.98 20.10
CA ASN A 92 14.62 5.30 19.51
C ASN A 92 13.22 5.60 18.93
N ALA A 93 12.58 6.67 19.39
CA ALA A 93 11.22 7.03 18.99
C ALA A 93 11.07 7.24 17.47
N GLN A 94 12.08 7.81 16.81
CA GLN A 94 12.04 8.00 15.35
C GLN A 94 12.05 6.66 14.60
N ASP A 95 12.86 5.72 15.04
CA ASP A 95 12.95 4.40 14.40
C ASP A 95 11.72 3.53 14.70
N ARG A 96 11.02 3.83 15.80
CA ARG A 96 9.79 3.13 16.20
C ARG A 96 8.52 3.72 15.59
N GLU A 97 8.57 4.89 14.96
CA GLU A 97 7.39 5.63 14.52
C GLU A 97 6.37 4.74 13.80
N PHE A 98 6.82 3.98 12.81
CA PHE A 98 5.93 3.09 12.04
C PHE A 98 5.71 1.73 12.69
N ILE A 99 6.61 1.27 13.54
CA ILE A 99 6.39 0.05 14.33
C ILE A 99 5.16 0.24 15.23
N ASP A 100 5.10 1.34 15.96
CA ASP A 100 4.01 1.65 16.88
C ASP A 100 2.72 2.00 16.14
N LEU A 101 2.83 2.73 15.02
CA LEU A 101 1.68 3.00 14.15
C LEU A 101 1.07 1.72 13.59
N MET A 102 1.89 0.80 13.09
CA MET A 102 1.40 -0.47 12.54
C MET A 102 0.79 -1.37 13.61
N ALA A 103 1.31 -1.35 14.83
CA ALA A 103 0.69 -2.05 15.95
C ALA A 103 -0.71 -1.51 16.28
N THR A 104 -0.92 -0.21 16.10
CA THR A 104 -2.24 0.44 16.28
C THR A 104 -3.19 0.13 15.13
N ILE A 105 -2.73 0.23 13.88
CA ILE A 105 -3.56 0.05 12.67
C ILE A 105 -4.01 -1.41 12.52
N SER A 106 -3.10 -2.36 12.74
CA SER A 106 -3.40 -3.77 12.51
C SER A 106 -4.35 -4.36 13.55
N GLY A 107 -4.42 -3.78 14.74
CA GLY A 107 -5.22 -4.27 15.86
C GLY A 107 -4.87 -5.70 16.31
N GLU A 108 -4.24 -6.44 15.43
CA GLU A 108 -3.90 -7.85 15.54
C GLU A 108 -2.41 -8.07 15.27
N THR A 109 -1.94 -9.25 15.61
CA THR A 109 -0.52 -9.60 15.47
C THR A 109 -0.07 -9.88 14.04
N TYR A 110 -0.99 -10.14 13.12
CA TYR A 110 -0.65 -10.73 11.81
C TYR A 110 -0.05 -9.78 10.79
N HIS A 111 -0.25 -8.49 10.93
CA HIS A 111 0.27 -7.48 10.01
C HIS A 111 1.14 -6.45 10.73
N ARG A 112 1.90 -6.88 11.71
CA ARG A 112 2.91 -6.06 12.39
C ARG A 112 4.23 -6.10 11.66
N LEU A 113 4.99 -5.04 11.76
CA LEU A 113 6.37 -5.03 11.27
C LEU A 113 7.21 -6.01 12.12
N PRO A 114 7.85 -7.01 11.51
CA PRO A 114 8.56 -8.04 12.27
C PRO A 114 9.86 -7.50 12.89
N SER A 115 10.17 -7.95 14.10
CA SER A 115 11.44 -7.62 14.78
C SER A 115 12.57 -8.61 14.45
N SER A 116 12.26 -9.73 13.83
CA SER A 116 13.23 -10.76 13.47
C SER A 116 12.87 -11.36 12.12
N ASN A 117 13.82 -12.07 11.52
CA ASN A 117 13.56 -12.80 10.28
C ASN A 117 12.44 -13.82 10.48
N PHE A 118 11.50 -13.85 9.56
CA PHE A 118 10.38 -14.75 9.61
C PHE A 118 10.10 -15.32 8.24
N LYS A 119 10.32 -16.62 8.07
CA LYS A 119 9.96 -17.41 6.88
C LYS A 119 10.09 -16.65 5.54
N GLY A 120 11.30 -16.21 5.21
CA GLY A 120 11.59 -15.48 3.96
C GLY A 120 11.50 -13.95 4.05
N PHE A 121 10.91 -13.41 5.10
CA PHE A 121 11.04 -11.99 5.40
C PHE A 121 12.36 -11.74 6.12
N THR A 122 13.24 -10.96 5.50
CA THR A 122 14.54 -10.62 6.09
C THR A 122 14.49 -9.22 6.67
N VAL A 123 14.69 -9.12 7.97
CA VAL A 123 14.77 -7.85 8.69
C VAL A 123 16.20 -7.33 8.62
N GLN A 124 16.36 -6.04 8.48
CA GLN A 124 17.66 -5.35 8.43
C GLN A 124 17.86 -4.49 9.68
N GLY A 125 19.11 -4.33 10.10
CA GLY A 125 19.49 -3.46 11.23
C GLY A 125 19.57 -1.98 10.88
N GLN A 126 18.81 -1.53 9.90
CA GLN A 126 18.72 -0.17 9.37
C GLN A 126 17.32 0.08 8.86
N PRO A 127 16.94 1.31 8.48
CA PRO A 127 15.62 1.57 7.94
C PRO A 127 15.24 0.53 6.90
N HIS A 128 14.13 -0.16 7.13
CA HIS A 128 13.77 -1.32 6.32
C HIS A 128 13.00 -0.90 5.07
N PHE A 129 13.75 -0.78 4.00
CA PHE A 129 13.24 -0.96 2.65
C PHE A 129 13.84 -2.25 2.17
N LYS A 130 13.03 -3.27 2.00
CA LYS A 130 13.49 -4.63 1.77
C LYS A 130 14.64 -4.68 0.76
N ASN A 131 15.80 -5.11 1.21
CA ASN A 131 17.01 -5.33 0.41
C ASN A 131 17.59 -4.11 -0.32
N MET A 132 17.19 -2.88 -0.02
CA MET A 132 17.76 -1.69 -0.65
C MET A 132 19.29 -1.63 -0.59
N ASN A 133 19.87 -2.10 0.49
CA ASN A 133 21.31 -1.99 0.71
C ASN A 133 22.07 -3.28 0.42
N TRP A 134 21.42 -4.32 -0.02
CA TRP A 134 22.11 -5.59 -0.22
C TRP A 134 22.82 -5.68 -1.55
N GLY A 135 22.48 -4.87 -2.55
CA GLY A 135 23.20 -4.78 -3.82
C GLY A 135 23.49 -6.12 -4.50
N GLN A 136 22.92 -7.21 -4.01
CA GLN A 136 23.29 -8.56 -4.37
C GLN A 136 22.10 -9.34 -4.93
N GLY A 137 22.13 -9.51 -6.22
CA GLY A 137 21.35 -10.52 -6.90
C GLY A 137 19.84 -10.34 -6.81
N TRP A 138 19.15 -11.44 -6.85
CA TRP A 138 17.69 -11.58 -6.89
C TRP A 138 16.97 -11.08 -5.63
N ASN A 139 17.71 -10.76 -4.57
CA ASN A 139 17.17 -10.22 -3.33
C ASN A 139 17.18 -8.69 -3.24
N ALA A 140 17.77 -7.99 -4.21
CA ALA A 140 17.86 -6.54 -4.16
C ALA A 140 16.55 -5.87 -4.58
N SER A 141 16.09 -4.88 -3.81
CA SER A 141 15.02 -3.99 -4.23
C SER A 141 15.50 -3.10 -5.37
N GLN A 142 14.65 -2.92 -6.38
CA GLN A 142 14.91 -2.03 -7.51
C GLN A 142 14.25 -0.66 -7.30
N MET A 143 13.11 -0.64 -6.61
CA MET A 143 12.29 0.57 -6.40
C MET A 143 12.28 1.03 -4.95
N GLY A 144 12.61 0.18 -4.00
CA GLY A 144 12.58 0.48 -2.59
C GLY A 144 11.20 0.43 -1.94
N PHE A 145 10.12 0.32 -2.70
CA PHE A 145 8.74 0.29 -2.21
C PHE A 145 8.17 -1.12 -2.28
N TRP A 146 8.46 -1.91 -1.29
CA TRP A 146 8.05 -3.30 -1.25
C TRP A 146 6.56 -3.45 -0.97
N VAL A 147 5.83 -4.11 -1.89
CA VAL A 147 4.41 -4.46 -1.71
C VAL A 147 4.29 -5.67 -0.79
N TRP A 148 3.56 -5.51 0.32
CA TRP A 148 3.35 -6.57 1.30
C TRP A 148 1.88 -6.77 1.69
N LYS A 149 0.95 -6.31 0.88
CA LYS A 149 -0.49 -6.25 1.14
C LYS A 149 -1.08 -7.53 1.75
N TYR A 150 -0.63 -8.69 1.31
CA TYR A 150 -1.11 -10.00 1.77
C TYR A 150 -0.13 -10.70 2.73
N TYR A 151 0.87 -9.99 3.19
CA TYR A 151 1.78 -10.52 4.19
C TYR A 151 1.08 -10.66 5.54
N ASN A 152 1.28 -11.79 6.22
CA ASN A 152 0.95 -11.95 7.61
C ASN A 152 1.92 -12.92 8.29
N THR A 153 2.00 -12.86 9.62
CA THR A 153 2.92 -13.67 10.43
C THR A 153 2.28 -14.95 10.93
N HIS A 154 1.04 -15.26 10.56
CA HIS A 154 0.38 -16.48 10.97
C HIS A 154 1.09 -17.70 10.39
N THR A 155 1.42 -18.69 11.24
CA THR A 155 2.26 -19.83 10.86
C THR A 155 1.69 -20.64 9.70
N VAL A 156 0.37 -20.81 9.65
CA VAL A 156 -0.31 -21.55 8.58
C VAL A 156 -0.23 -20.77 7.26
N ALA A 157 -0.46 -19.46 7.30
CA ALA A 157 -0.41 -18.61 6.10
C ALA A 157 1.00 -18.47 5.51
N THR A 158 2.03 -18.76 6.30
CA THR A 158 3.43 -18.58 5.91
C THR A 158 4.18 -19.87 5.64
N ASN A 159 3.52 -21.03 5.65
CA ASN A 159 4.16 -22.31 5.35
C ASN A 159 4.42 -22.49 3.84
N ALA A 160 5.15 -23.54 3.48
CA ALA A 160 5.58 -23.83 2.12
C ALA A 160 4.41 -23.81 1.10
N ASN A 161 4.75 -23.86 -0.18
CA ASN A 161 3.77 -23.91 -1.27
C ASN A 161 2.68 -24.94 -1.00
N GLY A 162 1.44 -24.57 -1.23
CA GLY A 162 0.29 -25.45 -1.10
C GLY A 162 -0.31 -25.58 0.29
N VAL A 163 0.23 -24.90 1.31
CA VAL A 163 -0.32 -24.95 2.68
C VAL A 163 -0.84 -23.59 3.18
N ASN A 164 -0.86 -22.58 2.31
CA ASN A 164 -1.41 -21.27 2.66
C ASN A 164 -2.94 -21.33 2.62
N THR A 165 -3.56 -20.97 3.74
CA THR A 165 -5.03 -20.96 3.88
C THR A 165 -5.61 -19.53 3.78
N THR A 166 -4.83 -18.55 3.34
CA THR A 166 -5.32 -17.19 3.13
C THR A 166 -6.29 -17.17 1.96
N ASP A 167 -7.53 -16.78 2.21
CA ASP A 167 -8.56 -16.71 1.20
C ASP A 167 -8.21 -15.67 0.12
N ALA A 168 -8.42 -16.04 -1.14
CA ALA A 168 -8.39 -15.10 -2.25
C ALA A 168 -9.78 -14.47 -2.40
N PRO A 169 -9.96 -13.15 -2.15
CA PRO A 169 -11.26 -12.52 -2.31
C PRO A 169 -11.65 -12.49 -3.80
N LEU A 170 -12.82 -13.04 -4.11
CA LEU A 170 -13.40 -12.94 -5.47
C LEU A 170 -14.06 -11.57 -5.67
N PHE A 171 -14.79 -11.10 -4.67
CA PHE A 171 -15.44 -9.80 -4.62
C PHE A 171 -15.27 -9.19 -3.24
N ARG A 172 -15.17 -7.88 -3.18
CA ARG A 172 -15.16 -7.17 -1.91
C ARG A 172 -15.92 -5.84 -2.00
N ILE A 173 -16.47 -5.42 -0.90
CA ILE A 173 -17.30 -4.22 -0.84
C ILE A 173 -16.56 -2.95 -1.32
N GLY A 174 -15.25 -2.88 -1.10
CA GLY A 174 -14.42 -1.78 -1.59
C GLY A 174 -14.47 -1.64 -3.11
N GLU A 175 -14.43 -2.75 -3.84
CA GLU A 175 -14.58 -2.76 -5.30
C GLU A 175 -15.97 -2.25 -5.72
N VAL A 176 -17.03 -2.72 -5.06
CA VAL A 176 -18.41 -2.27 -5.35
C VAL A 176 -18.55 -0.76 -5.12
N MET A 177 -17.96 -0.24 -4.04
CA MET A 177 -18.00 1.19 -3.73
C MET A 177 -17.29 2.04 -4.78
N VAL A 178 -16.09 1.63 -5.24
CA VAL A 178 -15.38 2.40 -6.27
C VAL A 178 -16.00 2.24 -7.65
N ASN A 179 -16.61 1.09 -7.97
CA ASN A 179 -17.39 0.89 -9.19
C ASN A 179 -18.61 1.81 -9.21
N TYR A 180 -19.36 1.89 -8.09
CA TYR A 180 -20.48 2.80 -7.95
C TYR A 180 -20.06 4.26 -8.11
N ALA A 181 -18.99 4.68 -7.42
CA ALA A 181 -18.50 6.06 -7.50
C ALA A 181 -18.11 6.44 -8.93
N GLU A 182 -17.40 5.58 -9.64
CA GLU A 182 -16.99 5.83 -11.01
C GLU A 182 -18.20 5.90 -11.95
N ALA A 183 -19.15 4.97 -11.84
CA ALA A 183 -20.38 5.00 -12.63
C ALA A 183 -21.20 6.28 -12.41
N MET A 184 -21.34 6.73 -11.15
CA MET A 184 -22.01 8.00 -10.85
C MET A 184 -21.27 9.21 -11.43
N CYS A 185 -19.94 9.19 -11.40
CA CYS A 185 -19.14 10.25 -11.99
C CYS A 185 -19.25 10.31 -13.51
N GLU A 186 -19.20 9.17 -14.20
CA GLU A 186 -19.36 9.08 -15.65
C GLU A 186 -20.78 9.49 -16.12
N LEU A 187 -21.79 9.31 -15.26
CA LEU A 187 -23.15 9.77 -15.48
C LEU A 187 -23.39 11.25 -15.11
N ASN A 188 -22.37 11.97 -14.67
CA ASN A 188 -22.47 13.33 -14.12
C ASN A 188 -23.47 13.46 -12.96
N LYS A 189 -23.59 12.41 -12.13
CA LYS A 189 -24.46 12.31 -10.95
C LYS A 189 -23.71 12.12 -9.64
N PHE A 190 -22.40 12.24 -9.66
CA PHE A 190 -21.58 12.08 -8.46
C PHE A 190 -21.62 13.36 -7.62
N ASP A 191 -22.48 13.35 -6.63
CA ASP A 191 -22.66 14.41 -5.64
C ASP A 191 -22.08 14.02 -4.25
N GLN A 192 -22.25 14.88 -3.26
CA GLN A 192 -21.77 14.60 -1.91
C GLN A 192 -22.43 13.35 -1.30
N ALA A 193 -23.72 13.11 -1.59
CA ALA A 193 -24.40 11.93 -1.09
C ALA A 193 -23.85 10.63 -1.70
N ALA A 194 -23.47 10.65 -2.99
CA ALA A 194 -22.80 9.54 -3.63
C ALA A 194 -21.38 9.31 -3.04
N ALA A 195 -20.63 10.38 -2.80
CA ALA A 195 -19.33 10.32 -2.14
C ALA A 195 -19.43 9.71 -0.73
N ASP A 196 -20.41 10.12 0.06
CA ASP A 196 -20.62 9.65 1.43
C ASP A 196 -21.06 8.18 1.50
N LYS A 197 -21.75 7.68 0.49
CA LYS A 197 -22.14 6.26 0.37
C LYS A 197 -20.99 5.36 -0.10
N SER A 198 -19.96 5.89 -0.71
CA SER A 198 -18.88 5.16 -1.37
C SER A 198 -17.50 5.57 -0.86
N ILE A 199 -16.87 6.53 -1.51
CA ILE A 199 -15.48 6.93 -1.26
C ILE A 199 -15.26 7.32 0.20
N ASN A 200 -16.17 8.08 0.81
CA ASN A 200 -16.03 8.52 2.19
C ASN A 200 -16.12 7.39 3.21
N LYS A 201 -16.73 6.27 2.89
CA LYS A 201 -16.67 5.05 3.70
C LYS A 201 -15.26 4.44 3.68
N LEU A 202 -14.62 4.42 2.50
CA LEU A 202 -13.26 3.91 2.33
C LEU A 202 -12.24 4.83 3.02
N ARG A 203 -12.38 6.15 2.86
CA ARG A 203 -11.52 7.15 3.51
C ARG A 203 -11.63 7.11 5.04
N ALA A 204 -12.83 6.95 5.58
CA ALA A 204 -13.03 6.83 7.04
C ALA A 204 -12.29 5.63 7.62
N ARG A 205 -12.31 4.46 6.93
CA ARG A 205 -11.53 3.28 7.32
C ARG A 205 -10.02 3.51 7.23
N ALA A 206 -9.61 4.34 6.29
CA ALA A 206 -8.22 4.62 5.96
C ALA A 206 -7.61 5.80 6.72
N ASN A 207 -8.31 6.36 7.69
CA ASN A 207 -7.91 7.58 8.42
C ASN A 207 -7.57 8.75 7.49
N VAL A 208 -8.39 8.95 6.46
CA VAL A 208 -8.27 10.05 5.50
C VAL A 208 -9.48 10.95 5.61
N ALA A 209 -9.27 12.26 5.58
CA ALA A 209 -10.36 13.23 5.60
C ALA A 209 -11.35 12.99 4.46
N LYS A 210 -12.62 13.30 4.71
CA LYS A 210 -13.70 13.12 3.74
C LYS A 210 -13.42 13.90 2.44
N MET A 211 -13.78 13.30 1.33
CA MET A 211 -13.91 14.03 0.07
C MET A 211 -15.11 14.98 0.18
N VAL A 212 -14.85 16.26 0.03
CA VAL A 212 -15.86 17.30 -0.18
C VAL A 212 -15.92 17.56 -1.68
N VAL A 213 -17.00 17.15 -2.33
CA VAL A 213 -17.09 17.14 -3.80
C VAL A 213 -16.86 18.53 -4.41
N ASN A 214 -17.37 19.57 -3.76
CA ASN A 214 -17.22 20.95 -4.21
C ASN A 214 -15.79 21.50 -4.11
N ASP A 215 -14.93 20.88 -3.32
CA ASP A 215 -13.53 21.28 -3.19
C ASP A 215 -12.64 20.65 -4.27
N ILE A 216 -13.15 19.66 -5.00
CA ILE A 216 -12.40 18.96 -6.04
C ILE A 216 -12.47 19.76 -7.34
N ASN A 217 -11.43 20.53 -7.57
CA ASN A 217 -11.26 21.37 -8.76
C ASN A 217 -9.85 21.16 -9.36
N ASP A 218 -9.51 21.91 -10.39
CA ASP A 218 -8.22 21.76 -11.09
C ASP A 218 -7.00 22.03 -10.21
N ALA A 219 -7.14 22.84 -9.17
CA ALA A 219 -6.06 23.13 -8.23
C ALA A 219 -5.90 22.08 -7.12
N PHE A 220 -6.87 21.17 -6.99
CA PHE A 220 -6.82 20.13 -5.96
C PHE A 220 -5.61 19.18 -6.15
N ASP A 221 -5.37 18.77 -7.37
CA ASP A 221 -4.17 18.01 -7.76
C ASP A 221 -3.53 18.61 -9.03
N PRO A 222 -2.54 19.47 -8.91
CA PRO A 222 -1.86 20.07 -10.06
C PRO A 222 -1.05 19.05 -10.88
N LYS A 223 -0.81 17.84 -10.35
CA LYS A 223 -0.11 16.75 -11.06
C LYS A 223 -1.07 15.81 -11.80
N ARG A 224 -2.37 16.05 -11.73
CA ARG A 224 -3.35 15.23 -12.45
C ARG A 224 -3.14 15.28 -13.98
N ASP A 225 -3.62 14.28 -14.68
CA ASP A 225 -3.76 14.33 -16.13
C ASP A 225 -4.83 15.41 -16.50
N PRO A 226 -4.45 16.49 -17.17
CA PRO A 226 -5.40 17.57 -17.48
C PRO A 226 -6.51 17.15 -18.44
N SER A 227 -6.35 16.06 -19.16
CA SER A 227 -7.39 15.50 -20.06
C SER A 227 -8.50 14.74 -19.30
N VAL A 228 -8.34 14.55 -17.98
CA VAL A 228 -9.33 13.90 -17.13
C VAL A 228 -9.95 14.95 -16.20
N PRO A 229 -11.27 15.10 -16.14
CA PRO A 229 -11.93 16.02 -15.19
C PRO A 229 -11.47 15.78 -13.75
N ALA A 230 -11.26 16.82 -12.98
CA ALA A 230 -10.66 16.73 -11.64
C ALA A 230 -11.42 15.75 -10.72
N LEU A 231 -12.74 15.79 -10.72
CA LEU A 231 -13.54 14.88 -9.90
C LEU A 231 -13.40 13.42 -10.33
N LEU A 232 -13.43 13.14 -11.63
CA LEU A 232 -13.21 11.80 -12.16
C LEU A 232 -11.79 11.30 -11.87
N TRP A 233 -10.79 12.20 -11.91
CA TRP A 233 -9.43 11.88 -11.53
C TRP A 233 -9.33 11.39 -10.08
N GLU A 234 -9.99 12.08 -9.14
CA GLU A 234 -9.99 11.69 -7.73
C GLU A 234 -10.78 10.38 -7.49
N VAL A 235 -11.87 10.16 -8.19
CA VAL A 235 -12.60 8.88 -8.13
C VAL A 235 -11.72 7.74 -8.64
N ARG A 236 -11.00 7.94 -9.75
CA ARG A 236 -10.05 6.96 -10.29
C ARG A 236 -8.83 6.76 -9.40
N ARG A 237 -8.40 7.79 -8.66
CA ARG A 237 -7.37 7.69 -7.62
C ARG A 237 -7.84 6.76 -6.50
N GLU A 238 -9.03 6.97 -5.98
CA GLU A 238 -9.58 6.10 -4.92
C GLU A 238 -9.67 4.65 -5.38
N ARG A 239 -10.11 4.41 -6.61
CA ARG A 239 -10.11 3.07 -7.19
C ARG A 239 -8.70 2.48 -7.25
N ARG A 240 -7.72 3.23 -7.75
CA ARG A 240 -6.32 2.79 -7.84
C ARG A 240 -5.78 2.39 -6.48
N VAL A 241 -5.99 3.24 -5.47
CA VAL A 241 -5.49 3.04 -4.10
C VAL A 241 -6.18 1.84 -3.44
N GLU A 242 -7.50 1.77 -3.54
CA GLU A 242 -8.30 0.71 -2.93
C GLU A 242 -7.95 -0.68 -3.50
N LEU A 243 -7.78 -0.78 -4.81
CA LEU A 243 -7.56 -2.03 -5.52
C LEU A 243 -6.08 -2.30 -5.87
N MET A 244 -5.15 -1.55 -5.26
CA MET A 244 -3.74 -1.73 -5.55
C MET A 244 -3.28 -3.16 -5.21
N GLY A 245 -2.56 -3.79 -6.14
CA GLY A 245 -2.07 -5.16 -5.99
C GLY A 245 -3.12 -6.25 -6.23
N GLU A 246 -4.34 -5.90 -6.69
CA GLU A 246 -5.43 -6.85 -6.93
C GLU A 246 -5.68 -7.15 -8.42
N GLY A 247 -4.79 -6.73 -9.30
CA GLY A 247 -4.84 -7.06 -10.73
C GLY A 247 -5.66 -6.12 -11.63
N PHE A 248 -6.42 -5.17 -11.06
CA PHE A 248 -7.34 -4.33 -11.84
C PHE A 248 -6.69 -3.26 -12.71
N ARG A 249 -5.46 -2.84 -12.40
CA ARG A 249 -4.88 -1.62 -12.98
C ARG A 249 -4.76 -1.65 -14.50
N LEU A 250 -4.33 -2.77 -15.08
CA LEU A 250 -4.14 -2.88 -16.52
C LEU A 250 -5.46 -2.74 -17.27
N ASP A 251 -6.51 -3.38 -16.79
CA ASP A 251 -7.83 -3.33 -17.39
C ASP A 251 -8.47 -1.94 -17.22
N ASP A 252 -8.24 -1.28 -16.09
CA ASP A 252 -8.63 0.11 -15.89
C ASP A 252 -7.97 1.03 -16.91
N LEU A 253 -6.67 0.93 -17.14
CA LEU A 253 -5.97 1.73 -18.13
C LEU A 253 -6.48 1.47 -19.55
N ARG A 254 -6.79 0.22 -19.89
CA ARG A 254 -7.38 -0.16 -21.19
C ARG A 254 -8.75 0.48 -21.38
N ARG A 255 -9.68 0.31 -20.44
CA ARG A 255 -11.04 0.87 -20.54
C ARG A 255 -11.08 2.40 -20.50
N TRP A 256 -10.12 3.03 -19.80
CA TRP A 256 -9.97 4.50 -19.78
C TRP A 256 -9.23 5.04 -21.00
N LYS A 257 -8.72 4.18 -21.88
CA LYS A 257 -7.86 4.56 -23.03
C LYS A 257 -6.62 5.34 -22.58
N LYS A 258 -6.01 4.92 -21.47
CA LYS A 258 -4.82 5.53 -20.84
C LYS A 258 -3.63 4.57 -20.83
N GLY A 259 -3.45 3.80 -21.90
CA GLY A 259 -2.33 2.88 -22.05
C GLY A 259 -0.96 3.58 -22.05
N ASP A 260 -0.92 4.85 -22.44
CA ASP A 260 0.28 5.69 -22.42
C ASP A 260 0.86 5.91 -21.00
N TYR A 261 0.07 5.69 -19.96
CA TYR A 261 0.56 5.79 -18.57
C TYR A 261 1.66 4.76 -18.25
N VAL A 262 1.72 3.66 -18.98
CA VAL A 262 2.79 2.65 -18.81
C VAL A 262 4.14 3.11 -19.37
N ASN A 263 4.15 4.15 -20.19
CA ASN A 263 5.38 4.71 -20.77
C ASN A 263 6.11 5.69 -19.83
N LYS A 264 5.50 6.00 -18.68
CA LYS A 264 6.17 6.83 -17.67
C LYS A 264 7.39 6.12 -17.12
N GLN A 265 8.51 6.85 -16.98
CA GLN A 265 9.69 6.31 -16.34
C GLN A 265 9.34 5.87 -14.89
N PRO A 266 9.59 4.61 -14.52
CA PRO A 266 9.37 4.19 -13.14
C PRO A 266 10.46 4.80 -12.26
N LEU A 267 10.05 5.49 -11.20
CA LEU A 267 10.92 6.01 -10.16
C LEU A 267 10.72 5.20 -8.88
N GLY A 268 11.78 5.05 -8.11
CA GLY A 268 11.78 4.39 -6.81
C GLY A 268 11.91 5.35 -5.64
N ALA A 269 12.21 4.81 -4.47
CA ALA A 269 12.60 5.58 -3.28
C ALA A 269 14.02 6.16 -3.48
N TYR A 270 14.27 7.30 -2.89
CA TYR A 270 15.58 7.96 -2.86
C TYR A 270 16.34 7.62 -1.58
#